data_09ea8d4a53c5bf46132b2390a8e95701
#
_entry.id   09ea8d4a53c5bf46132b2390a8e95701
#
_cell.length_a   1.000
_cell.length_b   1.000
_cell.length_c   1.000
_cell.angle_alpha   90.00
_cell.angle_beta   90.00
_cell.angle_gamma   90.00
#
_symmetry.space_group_name_H-M   'P 1'
#
loop_
_entity.id
_entity.type
_entity.pdbx_description
1 polymer ?
#
loop_
_entity_poly.entity_id
_entity_poly.type
_entity_poly.pdbx_seq_one_letter_code
_entity_poly.pdbx_strand_id
1 'polypeptide(L)' 'MNEKWTGNLIGKMHNEGVTYQNIADEMGVTKAYVSMIFHGARKPKGIRERMEDAFNSVVEKRKAVKN' A
#
# COMPACT_ATOMS: atom_id res chain seq x y z
N MET A 1 -13.97 -8.86 -8.11
CA MET A 1 -14.42 -7.84 -7.14
C MET A 1 -13.37 -7.63 -6.07
N ASN A 2 -13.03 -6.39 -5.78
CA ASN A 2 -12.01 -6.08 -4.76
C ASN A 2 -12.59 -6.22 -3.36
N GLU A 3 -11.73 -6.58 -2.43
CA GLU A 3 -12.13 -6.64 -1.04
C GLU A 3 -12.24 -5.24 -0.46
N LYS A 4 -13.05 -5.10 0.59
CA LYS A 4 -13.25 -3.78 1.21
C LYS A 4 -11.96 -3.15 1.71
N TRP A 5 -11.04 -3.95 2.22
CA TRP A 5 -9.82 -3.39 2.78
C TRP A 5 -8.96 -2.70 1.69
N THR A 6 -9.01 -3.20 0.45
CA THR A 6 -8.26 -2.57 -0.63
C THR A 6 -8.80 -1.18 -0.93
N GLY A 7 -10.12 -1.03 -1.00
CA GLY A 7 -10.73 0.27 -1.21
C GLY A 7 -10.44 1.24 -0.07
N ASN A 8 -10.50 0.75 1.16
CA ASN A 8 -10.20 1.57 2.33
C ASN A 8 -8.75 2.04 2.32
N LEU A 9 -7.83 1.14 1.97
CA LEU A 9 -6.42 1.48 1.93
C LEU A 9 -6.12 2.47 0.80
N ILE A 10 -6.73 2.27 -0.37
CA ILE A 10 -6.57 3.21 -1.49
C ILE A 10 -7.03 4.61 -1.07
N GLY A 11 -8.15 4.70 -0.34
CA GLY A 11 -8.63 5.98 0.17
C GLY A 11 -7.63 6.65 1.08
N LYS A 12 -7.05 5.90 2.00
CA LYS A 12 -6.01 6.43 2.90
C LYS A 12 -4.78 6.86 2.12
N MET A 13 -4.38 6.07 1.14
CA MET A 13 -3.23 6.40 0.29
C MET A 13 -3.47 7.71 -0.44
N HIS A 14 -4.66 7.87 -1.00
CA HIS A 14 -5.01 9.10 -1.71
C HIS A 14 -4.92 10.31 -0.78
N ASN A 15 -5.48 10.18 0.42
CA ASN A 15 -5.47 11.28 1.40
C ASN A 15 -4.06 11.67 1.83
N GLU A 16 -3.15 10.71 1.90
CA GLU A 16 -1.78 10.96 2.34
C GLU A 16 -0.81 11.17 1.17
N GLY A 17 -1.30 11.09 -0.05
CA GLY A 17 -0.43 11.24 -1.23
C GLY A 17 0.54 10.09 -1.41
N VAL A 18 0.17 8.88 -0.95
CA VAL A 18 0.99 7.68 -1.09
C VAL A 18 0.60 6.96 -2.39
N THR A 19 1.59 6.60 -3.19
CA THR A 19 1.37 5.94 -4.48
C THR A 19 1.64 4.45 -4.40
N TYR A 20 1.22 3.71 -5.44
CA TYR A 20 1.56 2.29 -5.57
C TYR A 20 3.07 2.09 -5.55
N GLN A 21 3.82 3.00 -6.20
CA GLN A 21 5.27 2.89 -6.23
C GLN A 21 5.86 3.03 -4.82
N ASN A 22 5.31 3.95 -4.02
CA ASN A 22 5.75 4.11 -2.63
C ASN A 22 5.58 2.81 -1.84
N ILE A 23 4.42 2.17 -2.00
CA ILE A 23 4.14 0.90 -1.32
C ILE A 23 5.09 -0.19 -1.84
N ALA A 24 5.26 -0.27 -3.16
CA ALA A 24 6.14 -1.28 -3.77
C ALA A 24 7.57 -1.13 -3.27
N ASP A 25 8.08 0.09 -3.21
CA ASP A 25 9.43 0.36 -2.73
C ASP A 25 9.57 -0.07 -1.27
N GLU A 26 8.57 0.22 -0.47
CA GLU A 26 8.58 -0.14 0.95
C GLU A 26 8.57 -1.65 1.15
N MET A 27 7.83 -2.37 0.32
CA MET A 27 7.70 -3.82 0.42
C MET A 27 8.83 -4.57 -0.30
N GLY A 28 9.61 -3.89 -1.12
CA GLY A 28 10.65 -4.53 -1.91
C GLY A 28 10.09 -5.34 -3.07
N VAL A 29 8.98 -4.90 -3.64
CA VAL A 29 8.33 -5.57 -4.78
C VAL A 29 8.13 -4.57 -5.91
N THR A 30 7.57 -5.04 -7.03
CA THR A 30 7.32 -4.17 -8.17
C THR A 30 5.98 -3.44 -8.03
N LYS A 31 5.87 -2.29 -8.68
CA LYS A 31 4.61 -1.55 -8.76
C LYS A 31 3.51 -2.41 -9.38
N ALA A 32 3.86 -3.20 -10.40
CA ALA A 32 2.90 -4.09 -11.06
C ALA A 32 2.32 -5.10 -10.08
N TYR A 33 3.16 -5.64 -9.19
CA TYR A 33 2.71 -6.60 -8.18
C TYR A 33 1.69 -5.95 -7.24
N VAL A 34 2.00 -4.73 -6.78
CA VAL A 34 1.08 -3.98 -5.90
C VAL A 34 -0.24 -3.72 -6.62
N SER A 35 -0.19 -3.34 -7.89
CA SER A 35 -1.39 -3.11 -8.68
C SER A 35 -2.25 -4.38 -8.79
N MET A 36 -1.61 -5.52 -9.02
CA MET A 36 -2.34 -6.79 -9.10
C MET A 36 -3.07 -7.13 -7.80
N ILE A 37 -2.44 -6.81 -6.66
CA ILE A 37 -3.08 -7.04 -5.37
C ILE A 37 -4.30 -6.15 -5.20
N PHE A 38 -4.18 -4.87 -5.52
CA PHE A 38 -5.30 -3.94 -5.39
C PHE A 38 -6.45 -4.26 -6.35
N HIS A 39 -6.15 -4.84 -7.50
CA HIS A 39 -7.19 -5.22 -8.47
C HIS A 39 -7.72 -6.65 -8.23
N GLY A 40 -7.23 -7.33 -7.21
CA GLY A 40 -7.74 -8.65 -6.86
C GLY A 40 -7.17 -9.79 -7.70
N ALA A 41 -6.21 -9.52 -8.58
CA ALA A 41 -5.58 -10.54 -9.41
C ALA A 41 -4.66 -11.46 -8.60
N ARG A 42 -4.16 -10.97 -7.46
CA ARG A 42 -3.35 -11.76 -6.55
C ARG A 42 -3.81 -11.53 -5.13
N LYS A 43 -3.86 -12.62 -4.36
CA LYS A 43 -4.29 -12.56 -2.96
C LYS A 43 -3.37 -13.41 -2.09
N PRO A 44 -2.08 -13.04 -1.97
CA PRO A 44 -1.16 -13.80 -1.13
C PRO A 44 -1.63 -13.78 0.33
N LYS A 45 -1.34 -14.86 1.04
CA LYS A 45 -1.70 -14.95 2.45
C LYS A 45 -1.01 -13.84 3.24
N GLY A 46 -1.79 -13.17 4.10
CA GLY A 46 -1.28 -12.10 4.95
C GLY A 46 -1.00 -10.78 4.22
N ILE A 47 -1.44 -10.67 2.97
CA ILE A 47 -1.11 -9.49 2.17
C ILE A 47 -1.74 -8.22 2.72
N ARG A 48 -2.93 -8.32 3.31
CA ARG A 48 -3.60 -7.14 3.87
C ARG A 48 -2.71 -6.48 4.93
N GLU A 49 -2.22 -7.28 5.89
CA GLU A 49 -1.39 -6.74 6.96
C GLU A 49 -0.09 -6.15 6.40
N ARG A 50 0.53 -6.85 5.46
CA ARG A 50 1.78 -6.39 4.85
C ARG A 50 1.58 -5.06 4.13
N MET A 51 0.48 -4.90 3.41
CA MET A 51 0.19 -3.67 2.69
C MET A 51 -0.11 -2.52 3.64
N GLU A 52 -0.88 -2.80 4.69
CA GLU A 52 -1.19 -1.79 5.69
C GLU A 52 0.05 -1.36 6.45
N ASP A 53 0.91 -2.31 6.79
CA ASP A 53 2.18 -1.99 7.45
C ASP A 53 3.08 -1.14 6.55
N ALA A 54 3.12 -1.48 5.26
CA ALA A 54 3.91 -0.70 4.31
C ALA A 54 3.39 0.73 4.20
N PHE A 55 2.07 0.89 4.13
CA PHE A 55 1.46 2.22 4.10
C PHE A 55 1.84 3.02 5.36
N ASN A 56 1.68 2.40 6.52
CA ASN A 56 2.00 3.08 7.78
C ASN A 56 3.48 3.46 7.84
N SER A 57 4.36 2.60 7.35
CA SER A 57 5.78 2.87 7.32
C SER A 57 6.12 4.05 6.41
N VAL A 58 5.48 4.14 5.25
CA VAL A 58 5.69 5.26 4.34
C VAL A 58 5.27 6.57 5.00
N VAL A 59 4.10 6.57 5.65
CA VAL A 59 3.59 7.77 6.33
C VAL A 59 4.52 8.18 7.46
N GLU A 60 4.97 7.21 8.27
CA GLU A 60 5.88 7.48 9.39
C GLU A 60 7.19 8.09 8.92
N LYS A 61 7.75 7.56 7.84
CA LYS A 61 9.00 8.07 7.28
C LYS A 61 8.85 9.51 6.81
N ARG A 62 7.71 9.84 6.23
CA ARG A 62 7.45 11.21 5.79
C ARG A 62 7.37 12.17 6.97
N LYS A 63 6.73 11.74 8.05
CA LYS A 63 6.65 12.56 9.26
C LYS A 63 8.01 12.77 9.89
N ALA A 64 8.84 11.73 9.87
CA ALA A 64 10.18 11.81 10.46
C ALA A 64 11.09 12.76 9.70
N VAL A 65 10.90 12.89 8.38
CA VAL A 65 11.71 13.78 7.55
C VAL A 65 11.21 15.21 7.61
N LYS A 66 9.95 15.38 7.90
CA LYS A 66 9.34 16.70 7.95
C LYS A 66 9.78 17.47 9.20
N ASN A 67 10.35 18.62 9.00
CA ASN A 67 10.76 19.53 10.08
C ASN A 67 9.72 20.58 10.33
#